data_1c7f80f33a61f23addd4583493311985
#
_entry.id   1c7f80f33a61f23addd4583493311985
#
_cell.length_a   1.000
_cell.length_b   1.000
_cell.length_c   1.000
_cell.angle_alpha   90.00
_cell.angle_beta   90.00
_cell.angle_gamma   90.00
#
_symmetry.space_group_name_H-M   'P 1'
#
loop_
_entity.id
_entity.type
_entity.pdbx_description
1 polymer ?
#
loop_
_entity_poly.entity_id
_entity_poly.type
_entity_poly.pdbx_seq_one_letter_code
_entity_poly.pdbx_strand_id
1 'polypeptide(L)'
;MHGWGSRAGRFRLFVPPLQQQGFRVVAFDGPGHGRSGGTSASLPQFAAALAAVSAAVGPVSAFIGHSLGGAAVLFAMGRLVPPVPAVLIAAPSDPVVFWRRFLRHLAIPSAVGNRLQENLRQRFGITWSDLNLIPVAAALPTPLLVIHDEGDEDVPLEDGRDIAAAAPRGTFVLTTGLGHRAIVRDSEVVRRAVEFIAEHARR
;
A
#
# COMPACT_ATOMS: atom_id res chain seq x y z
N MET A 1 -1.09 3.83 5.81
CA MET A 1 -0.21 2.65 6.07
C MET A 1 1.16 2.88 5.45
N HIS A 2 2.25 2.79 6.21
CA HIS A 2 3.62 3.02 5.74
C HIS A 2 4.21 1.80 5.00
N GLY A 3 5.33 2.01 4.27
CA GLY A 3 6.05 0.95 3.58
C GLY A 3 7.09 0.22 4.44
N TRP A 4 7.83 -0.70 3.83
CA TRP A 4 8.90 -1.46 4.47
C TRP A 4 10.00 -0.53 5.01
N GLY A 5 10.57 -0.86 6.18
CA GLY A 5 11.62 -0.06 6.82
C GLY A 5 11.20 1.36 7.24
N SER A 6 9.88 1.63 7.30
CA SER A 6 9.32 2.94 7.61
C SER A 6 8.49 2.92 8.90
N ARG A 7 7.70 3.96 9.16
CA ARG A 7 6.85 4.10 10.35
C ARG A 7 5.71 5.08 10.11
N ALA A 8 4.70 5.05 10.96
CA ALA A 8 3.50 5.92 10.90
C ALA A 8 3.80 7.41 10.77
N GLY A 9 4.82 7.90 11.48
CA GLY A 9 5.24 9.30 11.43
C GLY A 9 5.65 9.81 10.04
N ARG A 10 5.81 8.93 9.04
CA ARG A 10 6.05 9.32 7.65
C ARG A 10 4.87 10.11 7.08
N PHE A 11 3.66 9.82 7.55
CA PHE A 11 2.41 10.46 7.11
C PHE A 11 2.03 11.73 7.88
N ARG A 12 2.92 12.28 8.71
CA ARG A 12 2.60 13.45 9.55
C ARG A 12 2.08 14.67 8.76
N LEU A 13 2.51 14.84 7.51
CA LEU A 13 2.08 15.97 6.67
C LEU A 13 0.64 15.83 6.15
N PHE A 14 0.10 14.61 6.11
CA PHE A 14 -1.29 14.35 5.72
C PHE A 14 -2.28 14.67 6.86
N VAL A 15 -1.82 14.62 8.12
CA VAL A 15 -2.72 14.70 9.28
C VAL A 15 -3.43 16.05 9.38
N PRO A 16 -2.73 17.21 9.42
CA PRO A 16 -3.42 18.49 9.59
C PRO A 16 -4.43 18.81 8.48
N PRO A 17 -4.11 18.66 7.19
CA PRO A 17 -5.07 19.00 6.15
C PRO A 17 -6.28 18.02 6.11
N LEU A 18 -6.10 16.74 6.44
CA LEU A 18 -7.23 15.81 6.57
C LEU A 18 -8.12 16.16 7.77
N GLN A 19 -7.53 16.58 8.89
CA GLN A 19 -8.30 17.07 10.05
C GLN A 19 -9.09 18.34 9.73
N GLN A 20 -8.52 19.26 8.94
CA GLN A 20 -9.23 20.45 8.45
C GLN A 20 -10.43 20.09 7.57
N GLN A 21 -10.38 18.95 6.89
CA GLN A 21 -11.52 18.41 6.14
C GLN A 21 -12.49 17.61 7.02
N GLY A 22 -12.29 17.57 8.33
CA GLY A 22 -13.17 16.90 9.29
C GLY A 22 -12.92 15.39 9.48
N PHE A 23 -11.83 14.85 8.94
CA PHE A 23 -11.49 13.45 9.13
C PHE A 23 -10.72 13.20 10.43
N ARG A 24 -11.06 12.14 11.14
CA ARG A 24 -10.20 11.55 12.16
C ARG A 24 -9.14 10.70 11.46
N VAL A 25 -7.88 10.99 11.72
CA VAL A 25 -6.75 10.28 11.07
C VAL A 25 -6.16 9.25 12.04
N VAL A 26 -6.02 8.02 11.57
CA VAL A 26 -5.35 6.94 12.29
C VAL A 26 -4.14 6.50 11.48
N ALA A 27 -2.97 6.56 12.09
CA ALA A 27 -1.73 6.05 11.53
C ALA A 27 -1.05 5.16 12.58
N PHE A 28 -0.59 3.99 12.15
CA PHE A 28 0.04 3.02 13.05
C PHE A 28 1.30 2.42 12.42
N ASP A 29 2.19 1.95 13.25
CA ASP A 29 3.37 1.21 12.80
C ASP A 29 2.96 -0.22 12.46
N GLY A 30 3.34 -0.70 11.27
CA GLY A 30 3.06 -2.07 10.85
C GLY A 30 3.86 -3.11 11.67
N PRO A 31 3.48 -4.39 11.62
CA PRO A 31 4.18 -5.46 12.33
C PRO A 31 5.69 -5.44 12.07
N GLY A 32 6.49 -5.62 13.10
CA GLY A 32 7.96 -5.59 13.02
C GLY A 32 8.56 -4.22 12.74
N HIS A 33 7.78 -3.13 12.83
CA HIS A 33 8.24 -1.76 12.56
C HIS A 33 7.91 -0.80 13.71
N GLY A 34 8.73 0.24 13.82
CA GLY A 34 8.52 1.33 14.78
C GLY A 34 8.33 0.85 16.21
N ARG A 35 7.18 1.14 16.79
CA ARG A 35 6.80 0.74 18.16
C ARG A 35 5.90 -0.51 18.21
N SER A 36 5.54 -1.07 17.05
CA SER A 36 4.75 -2.30 16.97
C SER A 36 5.60 -3.53 17.22
N GLY A 37 5.02 -4.52 17.86
CA GLY A 37 5.66 -5.80 18.13
C GLY A 37 5.90 -6.64 16.87
N GLY A 38 6.59 -7.76 17.06
CA GLY A 38 6.94 -8.71 15.99
C GLY A 38 8.35 -8.54 15.48
N THR A 39 8.89 -9.64 14.92
CA THR A 39 10.25 -9.71 14.37
C THR A 39 10.26 -9.94 12.86
N SER A 40 9.07 -10.03 12.25
CA SER A 40 8.89 -10.25 10.82
C SER A 40 7.77 -9.38 10.27
N ALA A 41 7.85 -9.10 8.99
CA ALA A 41 6.82 -8.38 8.26
C ALA A 41 6.65 -9.00 6.86
N SER A 42 5.43 -9.01 6.38
CA SER A 42 5.07 -9.45 5.03
C SER A 42 3.82 -8.73 4.58
N LEU A 43 3.50 -8.76 3.29
CA LEU A 43 2.27 -8.17 2.78
C LEU A 43 1.02 -8.69 3.51
N PRO A 44 0.81 -10.01 3.72
CA PRO A 44 -0.35 -10.49 4.46
C PRO A 44 -0.40 -10.03 5.91
N GLN A 45 0.75 -9.91 6.59
CA GLN A 45 0.80 -9.41 7.96
C GLN A 45 0.43 -7.92 8.04
N PHE A 46 0.90 -7.11 7.09
CA PHE A 46 0.53 -5.70 6.99
C PHE A 46 -0.97 -5.53 6.72
N ALA A 47 -1.53 -6.33 5.80
CA ALA A 47 -2.95 -6.31 5.49
C ALA A 47 -3.82 -6.77 6.68
N ALA A 48 -3.41 -7.81 7.39
CA ALA A 48 -4.10 -8.27 8.59
C ALA A 48 -4.05 -7.22 9.72
N ALA A 49 -2.92 -6.54 9.90
CA ALA A 49 -2.82 -5.44 10.86
C ALA A 49 -3.71 -4.26 10.47
N LEU A 50 -3.80 -3.91 9.17
CA LEU A 50 -4.71 -2.89 8.68
C LEU A 50 -6.17 -3.27 9.00
N ALA A 51 -6.57 -4.52 8.75
CA ALA A 51 -7.91 -5.00 9.04
C ALA A 51 -8.21 -4.96 10.55
N ALA A 52 -7.27 -5.40 11.39
CA ALA A 52 -7.43 -5.37 12.84
C ALA A 52 -7.58 -3.93 13.39
N VAL A 53 -6.76 -2.99 12.90
CA VAL A 53 -6.88 -1.57 13.27
C VAL A 53 -8.19 -0.99 12.76
N SER A 54 -8.60 -1.29 11.53
CA SER A 54 -9.88 -0.83 10.97
C SER A 54 -11.07 -1.30 11.83
N ALA A 55 -11.07 -2.56 12.25
CA ALA A 55 -12.10 -3.09 13.15
C ALA A 55 -12.11 -2.39 14.52
N ALA A 56 -10.94 -2.05 15.05
CA ALA A 56 -10.83 -1.42 16.36
C ALA A 56 -11.24 0.07 16.36
N VAL A 57 -11.04 0.78 15.25
CA VAL A 57 -11.33 2.23 15.19
C VAL A 57 -12.72 2.56 14.70
N GLY A 58 -13.48 1.57 14.23
CA GLY A 58 -14.81 1.74 13.64
C GLY A 58 -14.75 2.02 12.13
N PRO A 59 -15.86 2.47 11.52
CA PRO A 59 -15.95 2.64 10.08
C PRO A 59 -14.83 3.51 9.52
N VAL A 60 -14.12 3.01 8.52
CA VAL A 60 -13.06 3.72 7.81
C VAL A 60 -13.63 4.29 6.52
N SER A 61 -13.41 5.59 6.28
CA SER A 61 -13.92 6.30 5.10
C SER A 61 -12.94 6.26 3.92
N ALA A 62 -11.64 6.15 4.18
CA ALA A 62 -10.61 6.07 3.14
C ALA A 62 -9.30 5.47 3.66
N PHE A 63 -8.46 4.99 2.75
CA PHE A 63 -7.10 4.54 3.04
C PHE A 63 -6.05 5.36 2.29
N ILE A 64 -4.89 5.57 2.93
CA ILE A 64 -3.67 6.04 2.28
C ILE A 64 -2.56 5.03 2.56
N GLY A 65 -1.91 4.54 1.52
CA GLY A 65 -0.79 3.60 1.63
C GLY A 65 0.41 4.01 0.79
N HIS A 66 1.62 3.77 1.32
CA HIS A 66 2.88 4.00 0.61
C HIS A 66 3.64 2.69 0.45
N SER A 67 4.14 2.40 -0.76
CA SER A 67 4.99 1.24 -1.03
C SER A 67 4.29 -0.07 -0.59
N LEU A 68 4.93 -0.90 0.22
CA LEU A 68 4.30 -2.10 0.82
C LEU A 68 2.98 -1.78 1.53
N GLY A 69 2.86 -0.60 2.15
CA GLY A 69 1.60 -0.18 2.78
C GLY A 69 0.49 0.09 1.77
N GLY A 70 0.82 0.57 0.57
CA GLY A 70 -0.13 0.70 -0.55
C GLY A 70 -0.59 -0.66 -1.07
N ALA A 71 0.35 -1.58 -1.27
CA ALA A 71 0.05 -2.96 -1.63
C ALA A 71 -0.83 -3.64 -0.55
N ALA A 72 -0.54 -3.40 0.74
CA ALA A 72 -1.33 -3.95 1.84
C ALA A 72 -2.75 -3.39 1.91
N VAL A 73 -2.95 -2.10 1.60
CA VAL A 73 -4.29 -1.50 1.45
C VAL A 73 -5.06 -2.21 0.35
N LEU A 74 -4.47 -2.35 -0.83
CA LEU A 74 -5.13 -2.99 -1.97
C LEU A 74 -5.46 -4.46 -1.69
N PHE A 75 -4.51 -5.22 -1.15
CA PHE A 75 -4.71 -6.61 -0.75
C PHE A 75 -5.83 -6.75 0.31
N ALA A 76 -5.85 -5.87 1.32
CA ALA A 76 -6.86 -5.91 2.37
C ALA A 76 -8.26 -5.59 1.84
N MET A 77 -8.41 -4.59 0.97
CA MET A 77 -9.69 -4.25 0.33
C MET A 77 -10.23 -5.39 -0.56
N GLY A 78 -9.37 -6.21 -1.12
CA GLY A 78 -9.80 -7.38 -1.88
C GLY A 78 -10.26 -8.56 -1.03
N ARG A 79 -9.95 -8.59 0.28
CA ARG A 79 -10.10 -9.83 1.07
C ARG A 79 -10.55 -9.66 2.52
N LEU A 80 -10.21 -8.56 3.17
CA LEU A 80 -10.25 -8.44 4.64
C LEU A 80 -11.10 -7.29 5.15
N VAL A 81 -11.27 -6.24 4.37
CA VAL A 81 -12.02 -5.04 4.74
C VAL A 81 -12.92 -4.60 3.60
N PRO A 82 -14.03 -3.91 3.88
CA PRO A 82 -14.85 -3.30 2.83
C PRO A 82 -14.02 -2.34 1.97
N PRO A 83 -14.22 -2.34 0.63
CA PRO A 83 -13.55 -1.39 -0.24
C PRO A 83 -14.08 0.03 0.00
N VAL A 84 -13.16 0.97 0.15
CA VAL A 84 -13.40 2.41 0.28
C VAL A 84 -12.45 3.17 -0.64
N PRO A 85 -12.67 4.47 -0.92
CA PRO A 85 -11.71 5.27 -1.67
C PRO A 85 -10.30 5.14 -1.09
N ALA A 86 -9.30 5.00 -1.95
CA ALA A 86 -7.93 4.83 -1.48
C ALA A 86 -6.91 5.61 -2.31
N VAL A 87 -5.85 6.05 -1.65
CA VAL A 87 -4.66 6.66 -2.26
C VAL A 87 -3.48 5.72 -2.09
N LEU A 88 -2.91 5.29 -3.20
CA LEU A 88 -1.73 4.45 -3.25
C LEU A 88 -0.54 5.27 -3.78
N ILE A 89 0.51 5.37 -2.99
CA ILE A 89 1.70 6.14 -3.33
C ILE A 89 2.86 5.17 -3.53
N ALA A 90 3.45 5.13 -4.73
CA ALA A 90 4.59 4.26 -5.05
C ALA A 90 4.35 2.79 -4.66
N ALA A 91 3.16 2.27 -4.92
CA ALA A 91 2.77 0.91 -4.52
C ALA A 91 3.17 -0.12 -5.60
N PRO A 92 3.76 -1.26 -5.22
CA PRO A 92 4.01 -2.35 -6.16
C PRO A 92 2.71 -3.07 -6.54
N SER A 93 2.59 -3.44 -7.81
CA SER A 93 1.48 -4.22 -8.35
C SER A 93 1.62 -5.72 -8.07
N ASP A 94 2.85 -6.22 -8.12
CA ASP A 94 3.20 -7.61 -7.81
C ASP A 94 4.46 -7.68 -6.92
N PRO A 95 4.29 -7.71 -5.59
CA PRO A 95 5.41 -7.85 -4.66
C PRO A 95 6.27 -9.10 -4.89
N VAL A 96 5.77 -10.11 -5.59
CA VAL A 96 6.51 -11.34 -5.90
C VAL A 96 7.58 -11.07 -6.95
N VAL A 97 7.30 -10.22 -7.94
CA VAL A 97 8.29 -9.81 -8.95
C VAL A 97 9.45 -9.09 -8.27
N PHE A 98 9.14 -8.15 -7.36
CA PHE A 98 10.15 -7.48 -6.55
C PHE A 98 10.98 -8.49 -5.73
N TRP A 99 10.33 -9.42 -5.04
CA TRP A 99 10.98 -10.45 -4.25
C TRP A 99 11.87 -11.37 -5.09
N ARG A 100 11.41 -11.83 -6.24
CA ARG A 100 12.21 -12.65 -7.17
C ARG A 100 13.43 -11.91 -7.69
N ARG A 101 13.31 -10.62 -7.97
CA ARG A 101 14.46 -9.77 -8.38
C ARG A 101 15.47 -9.65 -7.25
N PHE A 102 15.02 -9.44 -6.03
CA PHE A 102 15.86 -9.39 -4.83
C PHE A 102 16.61 -10.71 -4.60
N LEU A 103 15.93 -11.86 -4.67
CA LEU A 103 16.58 -13.18 -4.53
C LEU A 103 17.66 -13.40 -5.58
N ARG A 104 17.40 -13.01 -6.83
CA ARG A 104 18.39 -13.13 -7.92
C ARG A 104 19.58 -12.22 -7.70
N HIS A 105 19.36 -10.99 -7.27
CA HIS A 105 20.43 -10.02 -6.98
C HIS A 105 21.38 -10.53 -5.88
N LEU A 106 20.85 -11.21 -4.88
CA LEU A 106 21.61 -11.79 -3.79
C LEU A 106 22.11 -13.23 -4.06
N ALA A 107 21.94 -13.74 -5.29
CA ALA A 107 22.27 -15.11 -5.66
C ALA A 107 21.68 -16.18 -4.70
N ILE A 108 20.50 -15.91 -4.14
CA ILE A 108 19.83 -16.84 -3.22
C ILE A 108 19.22 -18.00 -4.02
N PRO A 109 19.46 -19.28 -3.61
CA PRO A 109 18.92 -20.44 -4.30
C PRO A 109 17.41 -20.44 -4.40
N SER A 110 16.86 -20.90 -5.53
CA SER A 110 15.40 -20.99 -5.76
C SER A 110 14.66 -21.83 -4.71
N ALA A 111 15.34 -22.80 -4.09
CA ALA A 111 14.79 -23.59 -2.99
C ALA A 111 14.30 -22.74 -1.80
N VAL A 112 14.94 -21.58 -1.56
CA VAL A 112 14.49 -20.62 -0.52
C VAL A 112 13.16 -20.00 -0.92
N GLY A 113 12.98 -19.65 -2.20
CA GLY A 113 11.72 -19.13 -2.72
C GLY A 113 10.58 -20.14 -2.59
N ASN A 114 10.83 -21.40 -2.90
CA ASN A 114 9.85 -22.49 -2.75
C ASN A 114 9.46 -22.68 -1.27
N ARG A 115 10.42 -22.64 -0.36
CA ARG A 115 10.15 -22.75 1.08
C ARG A 115 9.36 -21.55 1.61
N LEU A 116 9.63 -20.37 1.10
CA LEU A 116 8.84 -19.17 1.44
C LEU A 116 7.41 -19.29 0.96
N GLN A 117 7.19 -19.77 -0.27
CA GLN A 117 5.85 -20.01 -0.80
C GLN A 117 5.08 -21.00 0.06
N GLU A 118 5.71 -22.12 0.46
CA GLU A 118 5.08 -23.10 1.33
C GLU A 118 4.75 -22.51 2.70
N ASN A 119 5.62 -21.70 3.28
CA ASN A 119 5.34 -20.97 4.52
C ASN A 119 4.15 -20.01 4.38
N LEU A 120 4.04 -19.29 3.26
CA LEU A 120 2.91 -18.40 2.98
C LEU A 120 1.60 -19.18 2.88
N ARG A 121 1.62 -20.33 2.19
CA ARG A 121 0.47 -21.21 2.06
C ARG A 121 0.04 -21.78 3.41
N GLN A 122 0.97 -22.27 4.23
CA GLN A 122 0.68 -22.87 5.53
C GLN A 122 0.18 -21.85 6.56
N ARG A 123 0.77 -20.64 6.59
CA ARG A 123 0.48 -19.63 7.61
C ARG A 123 -0.71 -18.74 7.27
N PHE A 124 -0.94 -18.48 5.98
CA PHE A 124 -1.92 -17.49 5.51
C PHE A 124 -2.91 -18.05 4.49
N GLY A 125 -2.73 -19.29 4.02
CA GLY A 125 -3.59 -19.90 3.00
C GLY A 125 -3.46 -19.25 1.62
N ILE A 126 -2.36 -18.56 1.33
CA ILE A 126 -2.13 -17.79 0.10
C ILE A 126 -0.94 -18.35 -0.70
N THR A 127 -1.01 -18.15 -2.01
CA THR A 127 0.02 -18.51 -2.99
C THR A 127 0.67 -17.24 -3.56
N TRP A 128 1.71 -17.40 -4.37
CA TRP A 128 2.32 -16.27 -5.08
C TRP A 128 1.34 -15.52 -5.98
N SER A 129 0.43 -16.24 -6.66
CA SER A 129 -0.57 -15.61 -7.53
C SER A 129 -1.55 -14.72 -6.76
N ASP A 130 -1.80 -15.01 -5.50
CA ASP A 130 -2.67 -14.20 -4.65
C ASP A 130 -2.04 -12.84 -4.28
N LEU A 131 -0.74 -12.69 -4.48
CA LEU A 131 -0.01 -11.45 -4.23
C LEU A 131 0.04 -10.53 -5.45
N ASN A 132 -0.40 -10.99 -6.63
CA ASN A 132 -0.64 -10.10 -7.77
C ASN A 132 -1.90 -9.26 -7.49
N LEU A 133 -1.73 -7.94 -7.44
CA LEU A 133 -2.78 -7.02 -7.02
C LEU A 133 -3.57 -6.43 -8.21
N ILE A 134 -3.17 -6.68 -9.45
CA ILE A 134 -3.90 -6.20 -10.63
C ILE A 134 -5.33 -6.74 -10.68
N PRO A 135 -5.59 -8.05 -10.48
CA PRO A 135 -6.97 -8.55 -10.43
C PRO A 135 -7.79 -7.94 -9.30
N VAL A 136 -7.15 -7.62 -8.18
CA VAL A 136 -7.83 -6.92 -7.06
C VAL A 136 -8.22 -5.51 -7.49
N ALA A 137 -7.30 -4.74 -8.07
CA ALA A 137 -7.58 -3.40 -8.57
C ALA A 137 -8.74 -3.40 -9.59
N ALA A 138 -8.74 -4.36 -10.51
CA ALA A 138 -9.78 -4.52 -11.54
C ALA A 138 -11.19 -4.79 -10.96
N ALA A 139 -11.26 -5.41 -9.79
CA ALA A 139 -12.51 -5.74 -9.12
C ALA A 139 -13.01 -4.65 -8.14
N LEU A 140 -12.23 -3.60 -7.87
CA LEU A 140 -12.61 -2.57 -6.91
C LEU A 140 -13.67 -1.62 -7.49
N PRO A 141 -14.84 -1.47 -6.81
CA PRO A 141 -15.88 -0.54 -7.25
C PRO A 141 -15.62 0.91 -6.81
N THR A 142 -14.64 1.12 -5.92
CA THR A 142 -14.37 2.41 -5.30
C THR A 142 -13.30 3.21 -6.03
N PRO A 143 -13.30 4.56 -5.95
CA PRO A 143 -12.25 5.39 -6.51
C PRO A 143 -10.87 5.05 -5.97
N LEU A 144 -9.89 5.04 -6.87
CA LEU A 144 -8.50 4.76 -6.56
C LEU A 144 -7.59 5.84 -7.17
N LEU A 145 -6.85 6.56 -6.34
CA LEU A 145 -5.79 7.46 -6.76
C LEU A 145 -4.44 6.76 -6.62
N VAL A 146 -3.71 6.64 -7.70
CA VAL A 146 -2.35 6.11 -7.70
C VAL A 146 -1.38 7.23 -8.04
N ILE A 147 -0.42 7.51 -7.16
CA ILE A 147 0.61 8.52 -7.34
C ILE A 147 1.96 7.82 -7.41
N HIS A 148 2.74 8.07 -8.45
CA HIS A 148 4.04 7.44 -8.64
C HIS A 148 5.04 8.42 -9.26
N ASP A 149 6.30 8.32 -8.82
CA ASP A 149 7.38 9.14 -9.36
C ASP A 149 8.12 8.42 -10.49
N GLU A 150 8.44 9.14 -11.56
CA GLU A 150 9.16 8.54 -12.70
C GLU A 150 10.58 8.10 -12.34
N GLY A 151 11.19 8.72 -11.32
CA GLY A 151 12.50 8.40 -10.80
C GLY A 151 12.49 7.42 -9.62
N ASP A 152 11.42 6.65 -9.44
CA ASP A 152 11.34 5.64 -8.38
C ASP A 152 12.26 4.45 -8.71
N GLU A 153 13.35 4.31 -7.95
CA GLU A 153 14.32 3.22 -8.12
C GLU A 153 13.96 1.95 -7.34
N ASP A 154 13.04 2.06 -6.35
CA ASP A 154 12.63 0.93 -5.50
C ASP A 154 11.47 0.15 -6.14
N VAL A 155 10.47 0.85 -6.69
CA VAL A 155 9.27 0.27 -7.33
C VAL A 155 9.12 0.81 -8.75
N PRO A 156 9.04 -0.05 -9.79
CA PRO A 156 8.88 0.39 -11.17
C PRO A 156 7.65 1.27 -11.37
N LEU A 157 7.77 2.30 -12.19
CA LEU A 157 6.67 3.21 -12.53
C LEU A 157 5.48 2.47 -13.14
N GLU A 158 5.75 1.43 -13.90
CA GLU A 158 4.76 0.57 -14.55
C GLU A 158 3.80 -0.04 -13.53
N ASP A 159 4.28 -0.41 -12.35
CA ASP A 159 3.43 -0.96 -11.28
C ASP A 159 2.28 0.00 -10.91
N GLY A 160 2.58 1.28 -10.75
CA GLY A 160 1.57 2.29 -10.48
C GLY A 160 0.62 2.53 -11.64
N ARG A 161 1.14 2.55 -12.88
CA ARG A 161 0.32 2.68 -14.09
C ARG A 161 -0.63 1.51 -14.27
N ASP A 162 -0.13 0.29 -14.08
CA ASP A 162 -0.92 -0.93 -14.24
C ASP A 162 -2.03 -1.03 -13.20
N ILE A 163 -1.76 -0.68 -11.94
CA ILE A 163 -2.79 -0.61 -10.89
C ILE A 163 -3.88 0.39 -11.28
N ALA A 164 -3.50 1.61 -11.68
CA ALA A 164 -4.47 2.64 -12.04
C ALA A 164 -5.29 2.28 -13.28
N ALA A 165 -4.63 1.71 -14.30
CA ALA A 165 -5.29 1.28 -15.54
C ALA A 165 -6.25 0.11 -15.34
N ALA A 166 -5.93 -0.81 -14.41
CA ALA A 166 -6.80 -1.94 -14.10
C ALA A 166 -8.05 -1.53 -13.30
N ALA A 167 -7.96 -0.52 -12.45
CA ALA A 167 -9.07 -0.10 -11.60
C ALA A 167 -10.15 0.64 -12.40
N PRO A 168 -11.44 0.23 -12.35
CA PRO A 168 -12.53 0.87 -13.09
C PRO A 168 -12.70 2.37 -12.80
N ARG A 169 -12.28 2.81 -11.63
CA ARG A 169 -12.29 4.21 -11.17
C ARG A 169 -10.89 4.64 -10.73
N GLY A 170 -9.88 4.18 -11.48
CA GLY A 170 -8.49 4.50 -11.24
C GLY A 170 -8.11 5.86 -11.84
N THR A 171 -7.38 6.65 -11.07
CA THR A 171 -6.72 7.89 -11.52
C THR A 171 -5.23 7.76 -11.28
N PHE A 172 -4.42 8.08 -12.28
CA PHE A 172 -2.97 8.06 -12.18
C PHE A 172 -2.40 9.47 -12.15
N VAL A 173 -1.49 9.72 -11.22
CA VAL A 173 -0.73 10.97 -11.10
C VAL A 173 0.76 10.65 -11.15
N LEU A 174 1.43 11.18 -12.18
CA LEU A 174 2.87 11.13 -12.32
C LEU A 174 3.52 12.29 -11.58
N THR A 175 4.59 12.01 -10.85
CA THR A 175 5.49 13.01 -10.28
C THR A 175 6.91 12.83 -10.82
N THR A 176 7.75 13.85 -10.67
CA THR A 176 9.12 13.90 -11.20
C THR A 176 10.08 14.37 -10.12
N GLY A 177 11.21 13.68 -9.98
CA GLY A 177 12.32 14.08 -9.11
C GLY A 177 12.10 13.90 -7.62
N LEU A 178 11.05 13.19 -7.20
CA LEU A 178 10.76 12.88 -5.80
C LEU A 178 11.32 11.52 -5.38
N GLY A 179 11.34 10.56 -6.30
CA GLY A 179 11.72 9.18 -6.05
C GLY A 179 10.84 8.51 -5.00
N HIS A 180 11.21 7.28 -4.62
CA HIS A 180 10.39 6.41 -3.76
C HIS A 180 10.09 6.99 -2.37
N ARG A 181 11.04 7.73 -1.79
CA ARG A 181 10.98 8.09 -0.37
C ARG A 181 10.54 9.52 -0.09
N ALA A 182 10.89 10.47 -0.96
CA ALA A 182 10.52 11.86 -0.75
C ALA A 182 9.06 12.12 -1.16
N ILE A 183 8.51 11.36 -2.08
CA ILE A 183 7.14 11.47 -2.61
C ILE A 183 6.07 11.63 -1.51
N VAL A 184 6.16 10.92 -0.37
CA VAL A 184 5.21 11.04 0.75
C VAL A 184 5.40 12.28 1.62
N ARG A 185 6.37 13.14 1.29
CA ARG A 185 6.65 14.39 2.00
C ARG A 185 6.43 15.62 1.11
N ASP A 186 6.15 15.38 -0.15
CA ASP A 186 5.89 16.44 -1.10
C ASP A 186 4.52 17.07 -0.84
N SER A 187 4.48 18.39 -0.84
CA SER A 187 3.27 19.15 -0.51
C SER A 187 2.17 19.00 -1.56
N GLU A 188 2.53 18.88 -2.83
CA GLU A 188 1.59 18.69 -3.93
C GLU A 188 0.98 17.28 -3.88
N VAL A 189 1.78 16.24 -3.58
CA VAL A 189 1.29 14.88 -3.36
C VAL A 189 0.31 14.84 -2.19
N VAL A 190 0.65 15.50 -1.08
CA VAL A 190 -0.25 15.60 0.09
C VAL A 190 -1.55 16.29 -0.28
N ARG A 191 -1.47 17.44 -0.98
CA ARG A 191 -2.65 18.21 -1.42
C ARG A 191 -3.57 17.36 -2.29
N ARG A 192 -3.04 16.71 -3.34
CA ARG A 192 -3.82 15.85 -4.24
C ARG A 192 -4.49 14.69 -3.53
N ALA A 193 -3.77 14.04 -2.62
CA ALA A 193 -4.33 12.95 -1.83
C ALA A 193 -5.48 13.41 -0.92
N VAL A 194 -5.33 14.57 -0.28
CA VAL A 194 -6.35 15.14 0.61
C VAL A 194 -7.58 15.58 -0.17
N GLU A 195 -7.40 16.24 -1.31
CA GLU A 195 -8.50 16.64 -2.21
C GLU A 195 -9.28 15.43 -2.71
N PHE A 196 -8.58 14.39 -3.18
CA PHE A 196 -9.21 13.15 -3.61
C PHE A 196 -10.05 12.49 -2.50
N ILE A 197 -9.51 12.43 -1.28
CA ILE A 197 -10.24 11.86 -0.14
C ILE A 197 -11.44 12.74 0.21
N ALA A 198 -11.30 14.05 0.23
CA ALA A 198 -12.39 14.97 0.55
C ALA A 198 -13.55 14.88 -0.46
N GLU A 199 -13.23 14.62 -1.73
CA GLU A 199 -14.22 14.45 -2.80
C GLU A 199 -14.95 13.11 -2.74
N HIS A 200 -14.24 12.02 -2.43
CA HIS A 200 -14.76 10.68 -2.61
C HIS A 200 -15.10 9.92 -1.32
N ALA A 201 -14.55 10.30 -0.18
CA ALA A 201 -14.84 9.64 1.08
C ALA A 201 -16.11 10.18 1.72
N ARG A 202 -16.97 9.28 2.21
CA ARG A 202 -18.14 9.67 3.02
C ARG A 202 -17.65 10.09 4.41
N ARG A 203 -18.16 11.18 4.88
CA ARG A 203 -17.96 11.70 6.24
C ARG A 203 -18.86 11.00 7.25
#